data_b62f01502cbf75fce62dfd09a33d3e90
#
_entry.id   b62f01502cbf75fce62dfd09a33d3e90
#
_cell.length_a   1.000
_cell.length_b   1.000
_cell.length_c   1.000
_cell.angle_alpha   90.00
_cell.angle_beta   90.00
_cell.angle_gamma   90.00
#
_symmetry.space_group_name_H-M   'P 1'
#
loop_
_entity.id
_entity.type
_entity.pdbx_description
1 polymer ?
#
loop_
_entity_poly.entity_id
_entity_poly.type
_entity_poly.pdbx_seq_one_letter_code
_entity_poly.pdbx_strand_id
1 'polypeptide(L)'
;MIFKGVREGKPYPEHHLSYRDWSRIPPRQIRLDELVTTTKVLALDRLLSEDSTFYGDLFPHAVKWKNVLYLEDGLHRAVRAALRNRTVLHARLLDLDDLDAVTRRA
;
A
#
# COMPACT_ATOMS: atom_id res chain seq x y z
N MET A 1 4.36 -9.09 14.93
CA MET A 1 3.31 -8.83 13.94
C MET A 1 3.94 -8.33 12.64
N ILE A 2 3.47 -8.84 11.50
CA ILE A 2 4.00 -8.44 10.19
C ILE A 2 3.74 -6.96 9.93
N PHE A 3 2.50 -6.53 10.16
CA PHE A 3 2.06 -5.16 9.94
C PHE A 3 1.95 -4.39 11.25
N LYS A 4 2.01 -3.07 11.19
CA LYS A 4 1.77 -2.19 12.33
C LYS A 4 0.34 -2.34 12.85
N GLY A 5 -0.61 -2.55 11.95
CA GLY A 5 -2.00 -2.75 12.29
C GLY A 5 -2.79 -3.34 11.15
N VAL A 6 -3.94 -3.90 11.47
CA VAL A 6 -4.89 -4.49 10.52
C VAL A 6 -6.24 -3.83 10.73
N ARG A 7 -6.79 -3.26 9.65
CA ARG A 7 -8.10 -2.65 9.69
C ARG A 7 -8.87 -2.91 8.40
N GLU A 8 -10.16 -2.68 8.44
CA GLU A 8 -11.02 -2.72 7.26
C GLU A 8 -11.41 -1.30 6.88
N GLY A 9 -11.24 -0.99 5.60
CA GLY A 9 -11.58 0.32 5.07
C GLY A 9 -10.42 1.32 5.06
N LYS A 10 -10.59 2.35 4.26
CA LYS A 10 -9.62 3.43 4.09
C LYS A 10 -10.05 4.63 4.92
N PRO A 11 -9.25 5.04 5.94
CA PRO A 11 -9.63 6.15 6.82
C PRO A 11 -9.38 7.53 6.20
N TYR A 12 -8.56 7.59 5.15
CA TYR A 12 -8.15 8.84 4.50
C TYR A 12 -9.16 9.26 3.43
N PRO A 13 -9.16 10.56 3.05
CA PRO A 13 -10.05 11.04 2.00
C PRO A 13 -9.69 10.43 0.64
N GLU A 14 -10.69 10.32 -0.22
CA GLU A 14 -10.50 9.79 -1.55
C GLU A 14 -9.57 10.68 -2.37
N HIS A 15 -8.54 10.10 -2.96
CA HIS A 15 -7.55 10.84 -3.75
C HIS A 15 -7.84 10.83 -5.25
N HIS A 16 -8.74 9.95 -5.71
CA HIS A 16 -9.15 9.84 -7.12
C HIS A 16 -8.01 9.59 -8.12
N LEU A 17 -6.91 8.99 -7.66
CA LEU A 17 -5.81 8.64 -8.55
C LEU A 17 -6.16 7.45 -9.43
N SER A 18 -5.92 7.59 -10.74
CA SER A 18 -5.99 6.48 -11.68
C SER A 18 -4.70 5.66 -11.62
N TYR A 19 -4.70 4.48 -12.24
CA TYR A 19 -3.46 3.68 -12.39
C TYR A 19 -2.37 4.47 -13.09
N ARG A 20 -2.74 5.32 -14.04
CA ARG A 20 -1.79 6.17 -14.75
C ARG A 20 -1.14 7.18 -13.81
N ASP A 21 -1.91 7.77 -12.91
CA ASP A 21 -1.38 8.70 -11.91
C ASP A 21 -0.44 7.98 -10.96
N TRP A 22 -0.82 6.79 -10.48
CA TRP A 22 0.02 5.97 -9.61
C TRP A 22 1.34 5.59 -10.31
N SER A 23 1.30 5.29 -11.61
CA SER A 23 2.51 4.90 -12.35
C SER A 23 3.57 5.99 -12.41
N ARG A 24 3.20 7.24 -12.17
CA ARG A 24 4.13 8.38 -12.12
C ARG A 24 4.83 8.54 -10.79
N ILE A 25 4.36 7.85 -9.75
CA ILE A 25 4.98 7.88 -8.44
C ILE A 25 6.07 6.81 -8.41
N PRO A 26 7.35 7.18 -8.22
CA PRO A 26 8.41 6.17 -8.20
C PRO A 26 8.27 5.28 -6.96
N PRO A 27 8.55 3.97 -7.10
CA PRO A 27 8.51 3.06 -5.96
C PRO A 27 9.64 3.35 -4.98
N ARG A 28 9.39 3.07 -3.73
CA ARG A 28 10.37 3.22 -2.66
C ARG A 28 10.24 2.07 -1.67
N GLN A 29 11.26 1.86 -0.86
CA GLN A 29 11.23 0.84 0.17
C GLN A 29 10.41 1.33 1.36
N ILE A 30 9.46 0.50 1.79
CA ILE A 30 8.63 0.76 2.96
C ILE A 30 8.72 -0.48 3.86
N ARG A 31 8.93 -0.27 5.16
CA ARG A 31 8.94 -1.38 6.11
C ARG A 31 7.53 -1.93 6.29
N LEU A 32 7.41 -3.25 6.26
CA LEU A 32 6.12 -3.91 6.47
C LEU A 32 5.51 -3.58 7.84
N ASP A 33 6.36 -3.47 8.87
CA ASP A 33 5.91 -3.20 10.23
C ASP A 33 5.47 -1.73 10.46
N GLU A 34 5.60 -0.88 9.45
CA GLU A 34 5.09 0.48 9.47
C GLU A 34 3.75 0.63 8.76
N LEU A 35 3.30 -0.42 8.06
CA LEU A 35 2.08 -0.39 7.27
C LEU A 35 0.86 -0.84 8.08
N VAL A 36 -0.24 -0.10 7.92
CA VAL A 36 -1.56 -0.50 8.40
C VAL A 36 -2.37 -0.96 7.18
N THR A 37 -2.97 -2.14 7.25
CA THR A 37 -3.76 -2.66 6.13
C THR A 37 -5.10 -1.94 6.01
N THR A 38 -5.68 -1.97 4.82
CA THR A 38 -7.02 -1.43 4.55
C THR A 38 -8.04 -2.52 4.27
N THR A 39 -7.64 -3.77 4.40
CA THR A 39 -8.53 -4.93 4.35
C THR A 39 -8.06 -5.97 5.35
N LYS A 40 -9.01 -6.69 5.93
CA LYS A 40 -8.75 -7.77 6.90
C LYS A 40 -8.77 -9.15 6.25
N VAL A 41 -9.31 -9.25 5.03
CA VAL A 41 -9.52 -10.53 4.36
C VAL A 41 -8.41 -10.78 3.37
N LEU A 42 -7.77 -11.94 3.51
CA LEU A 42 -6.75 -12.42 2.60
C LEU A 42 -7.30 -13.64 1.86
N ALA A 43 -7.31 -13.60 0.54
CA ALA A 43 -7.73 -14.75 -0.26
C ALA A 43 -6.57 -15.74 -0.36
N LEU A 44 -6.72 -16.89 0.29
CA LEU A 44 -5.67 -17.89 0.39
C LEU A 44 -5.29 -18.47 -0.97
N ASP A 45 -6.27 -18.70 -1.84
CA ASP A 45 -6.03 -19.19 -3.20
C ASP A 45 -5.16 -18.21 -4.01
N ARG A 46 -5.41 -16.92 -3.88
CA ARG A 46 -4.59 -15.89 -4.54
C ARG A 46 -3.19 -15.81 -3.96
N LEU A 47 -3.07 -16.00 -2.65
CA LEU A 47 -1.78 -15.99 -1.97
C LEU A 47 -0.90 -17.16 -2.41
N LEU A 48 -1.50 -18.33 -2.58
CA LEU A 48 -0.80 -19.57 -2.96
C LEU A 48 -0.61 -19.72 -4.47
N SER A 49 -1.27 -18.89 -5.27
CA SER A 49 -1.13 -18.92 -6.72
C SER A 49 0.25 -18.42 -7.13
N GLU A 50 0.97 -19.23 -7.92
CA GLU A 50 2.25 -18.82 -8.50
C GLU A 50 2.06 -17.98 -9.75
N ASP A 51 0.88 -18.05 -10.36
CA ASP A 51 0.52 -17.26 -11.52
C ASP A 51 0.18 -15.83 -11.07
N SER A 52 1.20 -15.01 -11.03
CA SER A 52 1.02 -13.59 -10.89
C SER A 52 0.58 -12.98 -12.21
N THR A 53 -0.64 -13.21 -12.61
CA THR A 53 -1.27 -12.38 -13.64
C THR A 53 -1.58 -11.05 -12.97
N PHE A 54 -0.72 -10.09 -13.19
CA PHE A 54 -0.92 -8.76 -12.64
C PHE A 54 -1.99 -8.04 -13.45
N TYR A 55 -3.16 -7.91 -12.84
CA TYR A 55 -4.13 -6.93 -13.28
C TYR A 55 -3.83 -5.65 -12.49
N GLY A 56 -3.19 -4.68 -13.13
CA GLY A 56 -2.89 -3.40 -12.51
C GLY A 56 -1.41 -3.08 -12.43
N ASP A 57 -1.01 -2.35 -11.39
CA ASP A 57 0.35 -1.86 -11.24
C ASP A 57 1.32 -2.97 -10.83
N LEU A 58 2.55 -2.87 -11.32
CA LEU A 58 3.64 -3.76 -10.95
C LEU A 58 4.01 -3.63 -9.46
N PHE A 59 3.78 -2.47 -8.86
CA PHE A 59 4.10 -2.19 -7.47
C PHE A 59 2.84 -2.02 -6.63
N PRO A 60 2.86 -2.45 -5.35
CA PRO A 60 1.80 -2.12 -4.40
C PRO A 60 1.68 -0.61 -4.20
N HIS A 61 0.49 -0.18 -3.74
CA HIS A 61 0.19 1.21 -3.49
C HIS A 61 0.03 1.45 -1.99
N ALA A 62 0.72 2.47 -1.49
CA ALA A 62 0.62 2.89 -0.09
C ALA A 62 0.24 4.36 -0.02
N VAL A 63 -0.42 4.75 1.05
CA VAL A 63 -0.88 6.13 1.29
C VAL A 63 -0.43 6.57 2.67
N LYS A 64 0.21 7.72 2.76
CA LYS A 64 0.54 8.34 4.03
C LYS A 64 -0.50 9.40 4.37
N TRP A 65 -1.14 9.25 5.54
CA TRP A 65 -2.15 10.19 6.01
C TRP A 65 -2.10 10.29 7.52
N LYS A 66 -2.04 11.53 8.03
CA LYS A 66 -1.88 11.83 9.46
C LYS A 66 -0.71 11.05 10.06
N ASN A 67 0.40 11.04 9.33
CA ASN A 67 1.66 10.41 9.72
C ASN A 67 1.57 8.88 9.88
N VAL A 68 0.56 8.24 9.29
CA VAL A 68 0.39 6.78 9.27
C VAL A 68 0.45 6.29 7.83
N LEU A 69 1.16 5.18 7.62
CA LEU A 69 1.29 4.56 6.31
C LEU A 69 0.23 3.46 6.17
N TYR A 70 -0.61 3.58 5.14
CA TYR A 70 -1.66 2.61 4.85
C TYR A 70 -1.34 1.86 3.56
N LEU A 71 -1.54 0.55 3.57
CA LEU A 71 -1.41 -0.27 2.37
C LEU A 71 -2.76 -0.28 1.65
N GLU A 72 -2.88 0.50 0.57
CA GLU A 72 -4.13 0.62 -0.18
C GLU A 72 -4.38 -0.57 -1.09
N ASP A 73 -3.33 -1.07 -1.74
CA ASP A 73 -3.41 -2.19 -2.68
C ASP A 73 -2.14 -3.01 -2.61
N GLY A 74 -2.26 -4.32 -2.78
CA GLY A 74 -1.11 -5.22 -2.79
C GLY A 74 -0.93 -6.03 -1.51
N LEU A 75 -2.01 -6.29 -0.76
CA LEU A 75 -1.94 -7.07 0.49
C LEU A 75 -1.29 -8.44 0.26
N HIS A 76 -1.66 -9.15 -0.81
CA HIS A 76 -1.11 -10.47 -1.11
C HIS A 76 0.39 -10.43 -1.36
N ARG A 77 0.88 -9.40 -2.05
CA ARG A 77 2.32 -9.20 -2.29
C ARG A 77 3.07 -8.91 -1.00
N ALA A 78 2.48 -8.10 -0.13
CA ALA A 78 3.07 -7.78 1.17
C ALA A 78 3.20 -9.03 2.05
N VAL A 79 2.15 -9.85 2.10
CA VAL A 79 2.17 -11.09 2.87
C VAL A 79 3.17 -12.09 2.27
N ARG A 80 3.25 -12.20 0.94
CA ARG A 80 4.26 -13.05 0.30
C ARG A 80 5.68 -12.61 0.64
N ALA A 81 5.93 -11.30 0.67
CA ALA A 81 7.23 -10.77 1.06
C ALA A 81 7.58 -11.20 2.49
N ALA A 82 6.63 -11.07 3.41
CA ALA A 82 6.79 -11.49 4.80
C ALA A 82 7.07 -13.00 4.92
N LEU A 83 6.34 -13.83 4.15
CA LEU A 83 6.54 -15.27 4.14
C LEU A 83 7.90 -15.69 3.59
N ARG A 84 8.54 -14.81 2.81
CA ARG A 84 9.90 -15.00 2.31
C ARG A 84 10.95 -14.32 3.20
N ASN A 85 10.58 -14.00 4.43
CA ASN A 85 11.45 -13.36 5.43
C ASN A 85 11.95 -11.98 5.02
N ARG A 86 11.21 -11.28 4.18
CA ARG A 86 11.52 -9.89 3.84
C ARG A 86 10.89 -8.95 4.85
N THR A 87 11.57 -7.86 5.14
CA THR A 87 11.12 -6.85 6.10
C THR A 87 10.64 -5.57 5.41
N VAL A 88 10.91 -5.44 4.12
CA VAL A 88 10.56 -4.26 3.33
C VAL A 88 9.76 -4.65 2.10
N LEU A 89 8.97 -3.69 1.64
CA LEU A 89 8.16 -3.80 0.44
C LEU A 89 8.50 -2.62 -0.46
N HIS A 90 8.70 -2.87 -1.75
CA HIS A 90 8.82 -1.79 -2.73
C HIS A 90 7.42 -1.39 -3.16
N ALA A 91 7.00 -0.19 -2.82
CA ALA A 91 5.65 0.30 -3.08
C ALA A 91 5.68 1.77 -3.50
N ARG A 92 4.67 2.17 -4.24
CA ARG A 92 4.46 3.58 -4.58
C ARG A 92 3.76 4.25 -3.41
N LEU A 93 4.30 5.34 -2.90
CA LEU A 93 3.76 6.04 -1.75
C LEU A 93 3.16 7.38 -2.17
N LEU A 94 1.86 7.53 -1.96
CA LEU A 94 1.17 8.80 -2.07
C LEU A 94 1.13 9.47 -0.70
N ASP A 95 1.75 10.64 -0.59
CA ASP A 95 1.78 11.40 0.66
C ASP A 95 0.66 12.44 0.69
N LEU A 96 -0.47 12.08 1.30
CA LEU A 96 -1.60 12.99 1.45
C LEU A 96 -1.32 14.11 2.43
N ASP A 97 -0.44 13.91 3.39
CA ASP A 97 -0.05 14.95 4.35
C ASP A 97 0.65 16.10 3.63
N ASP A 98 1.50 15.77 2.66
CA ASP A 98 2.21 16.75 1.86
C ASP A 98 1.25 17.51 0.94
N LEU A 99 0.33 16.80 0.27
CA LEU A 99 -0.70 17.41 -0.56
C LEU A 99 -1.62 18.33 0.24
N ASP A 100 -2.01 17.91 1.43
CA ASP A 100 -2.86 18.68 2.31
C ASP A 100 -2.16 19.98 2.77
N ALA A 101 -0.87 19.89 3.08
CA ALA A 101 -0.05 21.04 3.43
C ALA A 101 0.04 22.05 2.28
N VAL A 102 0.20 21.58 1.05
CA VAL A 102 0.25 22.43 -0.14
C VAL A 102 -1.12 23.08 -0.37
N THR A 103 -2.21 22.35 -0.23
CA THR A 103 -3.56 22.86 -0.39
C THR A 103 -3.87 23.94 0.64
N ARG A 104 -3.41 23.79 1.87
CA ARG A 104 -3.63 24.79 2.93
C ARG A 104 -2.88 26.10 2.73
N ARG A 105 -1.81 26.05 1.93
CA ARG A 105 -1.00 27.24 1.62
C ARG A 105 -1.51 28.03 0.41
N ALA A 106 -2.42 27.42 -0.35
CA ALA A 106 -2.97 28.02 -1.55
C ALA A 106 -4.13 29.03 -1.27
#